data_841ca5212a155f5d046093a2aa4cab00
#
_entry.id   841ca5212a155f5d046093a2aa4cab00
#
_cell.length_a   1.000
_cell.length_b   1.000
_cell.length_c   1.000
_cell.angle_alpha   90.00
_cell.angle_beta   90.00
_cell.angle_gamma   90.00
#
_symmetry.space_group_name_H-M   'P 1'
#
loop_
_entity.id
_entity.type
_entity.pdbx_description
1 polymer ?
#
loop_
_entity_poly.entity_id
_entity_poly.type
_entity_poly.pdbx_seq_one_letter_code
_entity_poly.pdbx_strand_id
1 'polypeptide(L)'
;EMTSSLVGSEMCIRDRGKWIFNKLASKPVFINTVNPEVRTKVAYNLLREYGYFNGATSYEVEPDPKNPKKAKISYKVEMNNAYTYDSIAYVRLRHRIDTLVQRNIGDRLLRDGDNFNVVQLEAERQRISSLLRNNGYYYFRPEFISYQADTIMNPGKVALRISTKPGLPRTVLRPWKIGDISVFLNGYNNEPPTDSIRYKDMTIFYEGKLRIRPKVLYDRLKFRPGDLYSQQQQEKT
;
A
#
# COMPACT_ATOMS: atom_id res chain seq x y z
N GLU A 1 -2.85 -32.89 -25.70
CA GLU A 1 -3.79 -32.01 -24.93
C GLU A 1 -4.43 -32.88 -23.84
N MET A 2 -3.79 -32.90 -22.66
CA MET A 2 -4.42 -33.52 -21.49
C MET A 2 -5.43 -32.54 -20.87
N THR A 3 -6.64 -32.53 -21.36
CA THR A 3 -7.76 -31.90 -20.68
C THR A 3 -8.19 -32.80 -19.54
N SER A 4 -7.65 -32.63 -18.36
CA SER A 4 -8.09 -33.33 -17.18
C SER A 4 -9.39 -32.75 -16.66
N SER A 5 -10.50 -33.30 -17.09
CA SER A 5 -11.82 -32.99 -16.59
C SER A 5 -12.23 -33.98 -15.52
N LEU A 6 -12.66 -33.51 -14.36
CA LEU A 6 -13.39 -34.29 -13.36
C LEU A 6 -14.85 -34.53 -13.76
N VAL A 7 -15.10 -34.76 -15.04
CA VAL A 7 -16.46 -34.89 -15.60
C VAL A 7 -17.16 -36.22 -15.24
N GLY A 8 -16.47 -37.11 -14.54
CA GLY A 8 -17.04 -38.43 -14.20
C GLY A 8 -18.12 -38.43 -13.10
N SER A 9 -18.34 -37.33 -12.36
CA SER A 9 -19.28 -37.36 -11.23
C SER A 9 -20.68 -36.81 -11.52
N GLU A 10 -20.89 -36.13 -12.63
CA GLU A 10 -22.21 -35.54 -12.94
C GLU A 10 -23.20 -36.54 -13.56
N MET A 11 -22.72 -37.64 -14.15
CA MET A 11 -23.58 -38.56 -14.90
C MET A 11 -24.35 -39.58 -14.05
N CYS A 12 -24.12 -39.68 -12.75
CA CYS A 12 -24.73 -40.71 -11.88
C CYS A 12 -25.56 -40.19 -10.71
N ILE A 13 -25.86 -38.90 -10.64
CA ILE A 13 -26.58 -38.33 -9.48
C ILE A 13 -28.04 -38.10 -9.82
N ARG A 14 -28.97 -38.92 -9.25
CA ARG A 14 -30.41 -38.68 -9.28
C ARG A 14 -30.73 -37.34 -8.60
N ASP A 15 -31.84 -36.68 -8.97
CA ASP A 15 -32.22 -35.31 -8.57
C ASP A 15 -32.10 -35.00 -7.06
N ARG A 16 -32.35 -35.98 -6.21
CA ARG A 16 -32.18 -35.83 -4.75
C ARG A 16 -30.69 -35.72 -4.32
N GLY A 17 -29.77 -36.28 -5.06
CA GLY A 17 -28.32 -36.19 -4.80
C GLY A 17 -27.69 -34.91 -5.35
N LYS A 18 -28.27 -34.27 -6.34
CA LYS A 18 -27.72 -33.04 -6.94
C LYS A 18 -27.65 -31.88 -5.95
N TRP A 19 -28.62 -31.77 -5.07
CA TRP A 19 -28.63 -30.71 -4.06
C TRP A 19 -27.49 -30.88 -3.04
N ILE A 20 -27.27 -32.11 -2.57
CA ILE A 20 -26.18 -32.45 -1.63
C ILE A 20 -24.85 -32.26 -2.34
N PHE A 21 -24.72 -32.71 -3.58
CA PHE A 21 -23.51 -32.55 -4.38
C PHE A 21 -23.17 -31.08 -4.61
N ASN A 22 -24.12 -30.23 -5.00
CA ASN A 22 -23.91 -28.80 -5.21
C ASN A 22 -23.56 -28.03 -3.94
N LYS A 23 -23.94 -28.53 -2.77
CA LYS A 23 -23.58 -27.92 -1.48
C LYS A 23 -22.25 -28.42 -0.91
N LEU A 24 -21.86 -29.67 -1.17
CA LEU A 24 -20.72 -30.31 -0.53
C LEU A 24 -19.55 -30.56 -1.49
N ALA A 25 -19.81 -30.67 -2.79
CA ALA A 25 -18.75 -30.90 -3.76
C ALA A 25 -18.15 -29.57 -4.22
N SER A 26 -16.85 -29.44 -4.09
CA SER A 26 -16.12 -28.35 -4.74
C SER A 26 -16.20 -28.49 -6.26
N LYS A 27 -16.43 -27.38 -6.97
CA LYS A 27 -16.44 -27.37 -8.43
C LYS A 27 -15.14 -27.95 -8.99
N PRO A 28 -15.20 -28.81 -10.03
CA PRO A 28 -14.00 -29.33 -10.65
C PRO A 28 -13.15 -28.20 -11.21
N VAL A 29 -11.87 -28.23 -10.94
CA VAL A 29 -10.91 -27.24 -11.43
C VAL A 29 -10.05 -27.92 -12.49
N PHE A 30 -10.04 -27.36 -13.70
CA PHE A 30 -9.24 -27.88 -14.80
C PHE A 30 -7.77 -27.45 -14.63
N ILE A 31 -6.83 -28.32 -15.03
CA ILE A 31 -5.39 -28.07 -14.90
C ILE A 31 -4.94 -26.82 -15.69
N ASN A 32 -5.53 -26.57 -16.83
CA ASN A 32 -5.28 -25.38 -17.63
C ASN A 32 -5.75 -24.08 -16.96
N THR A 33 -6.74 -24.14 -16.07
CA THR A 33 -7.21 -22.96 -15.31
C THR A 33 -6.40 -22.74 -14.03
N VAL A 34 -5.75 -23.78 -13.51
CA VAL A 34 -4.88 -23.68 -12.30
C VAL A 34 -3.61 -22.91 -12.61
N ASN A 35 -3.08 -23.04 -13.84
CA ASN A 35 -1.83 -22.45 -14.30
C ASN A 35 -0.69 -22.60 -13.28
N PRO A 36 -0.15 -23.81 -13.08
CA PRO A 36 0.82 -24.10 -12.01
C PRO A 36 2.12 -23.32 -12.17
N GLU A 37 2.52 -23.02 -13.39
CA GLU A 37 3.71 -22.20 -13.67
C GLU A 37 3.58 -20.79 -13.09
N VAL A 38 2.44 -20.12 -13.33
CA VAL A 38 2.19 -18.78 -12.80
C VAL A 38 2.15 -18.81 -11.26
N ARG A 39 1.52 -19.81 -10.66
CA ARG A 39 1.50 -19.96 -9.20
C ARG A 39 2.89 -20.17 -8.60
N THR A 40 3.71 -20.97 -9.25
CA THR A 40 5.11 -21.18 -8.85
C THR A 40 5.91 -19.89 -8.94
N LYS A 41 5.70 -19.11 -10.01
CA LYS A 41 6.35 -17.81 -10.17
C LYS A 41 5.89 -16.79 -9.12
N VAL A 42 4.61 -16.77 -8.78
CA VAL A 42 4.09 -15.94 -7.67
C VAL A 42 4.71 -16.35 -6.35
N ALA A 43 4.81 -17.64 -6.05
CA ALA A 43 5.47 -18.13 -4.84
C ALA A 43 6.96 -17.73 -4.79
N TYR A 44 7.68 -17.82 -5.91
CA TYR A 44 9.06 -17.37 -6.03
C TYR A 44 9.21 -15.87 -5.73
N ASN A 45 8.35 -15.03 -6.32
CA ASN A 45 8.36 -13.59 -6.05
C ASN A 45 8.07 -13.29 -4.57
N LEU A 46 7.12 -14.00 -3.99
CA LEU A 46 6.79 -13.87 -2.55
C LEU A 46 7.99 -14.21 -1.66
N LEU A 47 8.74 -15.27 -1.97
CA LEU A 47 9.98 -15.58 -1.24
C LEU A 47 10.95 -14.39 -1.25
N ARG A 48 11.15 -13.76 -2.40
CA ARG A 48 12.04 -12.59 -2.53
C ARG A 48 11.53 -11.36 -1.78
N GLU A 49 10.21 -11.16 -1.74
CA GLU A 49 9.59 -10.08 -0.95
C GLU A 49 9.84 -10.22 0.55
N TYR A 50 9.98 -11.44 1.02
CA TYR A 50 10.29 -11.75 2.43
C TYR A 50 11.76 -12.07 2.71
N GLY A 51 12.67 -11.73 1.77
CA GLY A 51 14.11 -11.83 1.98
C GLY A 51 14.74 -13.18 1.68
N TYR A 52 13.99 -14.15 1.18
CA TYR A 52 14.49 -15.46 0.80
C TYR A 52 15.07 -15.43 -0.64
N PHE A 53 16.12 -14.65 -0.84
CA PHE A 53 16.67 -14.40 -2.19
C PHE A 53 17.28 -15.66 -2.85
N ASN A 54 17.73 -16.62 -2.06
CA ASN A 54 18.25 -17.91 -2.51
C ASN A 54 17.18 -19.00 -2.54
N GLY A 55 15.91 -18.65 -2.32
CA GLY A 55 14.78 -19.58 -2.37
C GLY A 55 14.51 -20.08 -3.79
N ALA A 56 13.99 -21.30 -3.89
CA ALA A 56 13.58 -21.92 -5.14
C ALA A 56 12.15 -22.46 -5.04
N THR A 57 11.47 -22.46 -6.17
CA THR A 57 10.11 -22.99 -6.26
C THR A 57 9.98 -23.85 -7.50
N SER A 58 9.31 -24.99 -7.37
CA SER A 58 9.01 -25.90 -8.48
C SER A 58 7.62 -26.48 -8.32
N TYR A 59 7.12 -27.10 -9.36
CA TYR A 59 5.87 -27.85 -9.30
C TYR A 59 6.04 -29.16 -10.09
N GLU A 60 5.23 -30.15 -9.71
CA GLU A 60 5.17 -31.45 -10.36
C GLU A 60 3.71 -31.81 -10.58
N VAL A 61 3.41 -32.37 -11.75
CA VAL A 61 2.08 -32.81 -12.13
C VAL A 61 2.10 -34.34 -12.25
N GLU A 62 1.38 -35.01 -11.37
CA GLU A 62 1.22 -36.46 -11.35
C GLU A 62 -0.15 -36.85 -11.88
N PRO A 63 -0.25 -37.46 -13.06
CA PRO A 63 -1.52 -38.02 -13.57
C PRO A 63 -2.02 -39.16 -12.68
N ASP A 64 -3.33 -39.21 -12.45
CA ASP A 64 -3.93 -40.31 -11.70
C ASP A 64 -3.86 -41.62 -12.55
N PRO A 65 -3.22 -42.69 -12.08
CA PRO A 65 -3.10 -43.93 -12.82
C PRO A 65 -4.44 -44.61 -13.17
N LYS A 66 -5.49 -44.32 -12.39
CA LYS A 66 -6.82 -44.92 -12.56
C LYS A 66 -7.75 -44.04 -13.40
N ASN A 67 -7.41 -42.75 -13.52
CA ASN A 67 -8.24 -41.84 -14.28
C ASN A 67 -7.39 -40.76 -14.98
N PRO A 68 -7.10 -40.90 -16.28
CA PRO A 68 -6.24 -39.97 -17.00
C PRO A 68 -6.80 -38.56 -17.12
N LYS A 69 -8.07 -38.34 -16.71
CA LYS A 69 -8.68 -37.00 -16.65
C LYS A 69 -8.41 -36.31 -15.29
N LYS A 70 -7.75 -36.98 -14.36
CA LYS A 70 -7.36 -36.43 -13.05
C LYS A 70 -5.84 -36.32 -12.95
N ALA A 71 -5.40 -35.26 -12.30
CA ALA A 71 -4.01 -35.08 -11.95
C ALA A 71 -3.87 -34.40 -10.58
N LYS A 72 -2.79 -34.70 -9.89
CA LYS A 72 -2.37 -34.02 -8.67
C LYS A 72 -1.25 -33.06 -9.00
N ILE A 73 -1.32 -31.85 -8.48
CA ILE A 73 -0.26 -30.86 -8.59
C ILE A 73 0.37 -30.68 -7.21
N SER A 74 1.67 -30.94 -7.13
CA SER A 74 2.46 -30.72 -5.95
C SER A 74 3.38 -29.52 -6.17
N TYR A 75 3.39 -28.58 -5.23
CA TYR A 75 4.30 -27.44 -5.25
C TYR A 75 5.40 -27.66 -4.21
N LYS A 76 6.65 -27.51 -4.64
CA LYS A 76 7.81 -27.60 -3.78
C LYS A 76 8.41 -26.20 -3.60
N VAL A 77 8.64 -25.81 -2.35
CA VAL A 77 9.19 -24.51 -1.97
C VAL A 77 10.40 -24.75 -1.08
N GLU A 78 11.56 -24.26 -1.51
CA GLU A 78 12.82 -24.29 -0.76
C GLU A 78 13.16 -22.88 -0.35
N MET A 79 13.05 -22.55 0.94
CA MET A 79 13.18 -21.18 1.42
C MET A 79 14.63 -20.76 1.66
N ASN A 80 15.50 -21.67 2.14
CA ASN A 80 16.82 -21.35 2.65
C ASN A 80 16.78 -20.27 3.77
N ASN A 81 17.89 -19.57 4.01
CA ASN A 81 17.94 -18.54 5.04
C ASN A 81 17.45 -17.20 4.49
N ALA A 82 16.62 -16.49 5.26
CA ALA A 82 16.24 -15.13 4.96
C ALA A 82 17.42 -14.18 5.16
N TYR A 83 17.54 -13.20 4.28
CA TYR A 83 18.50 -12.10 4.45
C TYR A 83 18.01 -11.14 5.54
N THR A 84 18.94 -10.64 6.35
CA THR A 84 18.68 -9.66 7.41
C THR A 84 19.30 -8.31 7.10
N TYR A 85 18.74 -7.22 7.66
CA TYR A 85 19.36 -5.90 7.53
C TYR A 85 20.68 -5.85 8.30
N ASP A 86 21.76 -5.52 7.58
CA ASP A 86 23.10 -5.27 8.16
C ASP A 86 23.17 -3.83 8.68
N SER A 87 22.70 -2.89 7.88
CA SER A 87 22.65 -1.48 8.22
C SER A 87 21.55 -0.76 7.46
N ILE A 88 20.97 0.27 8.10
CA ILE A 88 19.93 1.10 7.50
C ILE A 88 20.34 2.55 7.63
N ALA A 89 20.62 3.20 6.49
CA ALA A 89 21.09 4.57 6.42
C ALA A 89 20.12 5.46 5.63
N TYR A 90 19.79 6.62 6.19
CA TYR A 90 19.07 7.68 5.49
C TYR A 90 20.10 8.61 4.84
N VAL A 91 20.09 8.70 3.52
CA VAL A 91 21.11 9.41 2.75
C VAL A 91 20.48 10.33 1.71
N ARG A 92 21.21 11.38 1.30
CA ARG A 92 20.77 12.32 0.26
C ARG A 92 19.39 12.93 0.50
N LEU A 93 19.00 13.11 1.76
CA LEU A 93 17.84 13.89 2.14
C LEU A 93 18.24 15.38 2.18
N ARG A 94 17.30 16.28 1.82
CA ARG A 94 17.53 17.71 2.05
C ARG A 94 17.63 17.99 3.54
N HIS A 95 18.49 18.93 3.92
CA HIS A 95 18.79 19.23 5.32
C HIS A 95 17.55 19.33 6.24
N ARG A 96 16.49 20.05 5.84
CA ARG A 96 15.26 20.15 6.64
C ARG A 96 14.49 18.84 6.73
N ILE A 97 14.43 18.06 5.65
CA ILE A 97 13.80 16.74 5.62
C ILE A 97 14.61 15.79 6.48
N ASP A 98 15.93 15.80 6.31
CA ASP A 98 16.84 14.98 7.09
C ASP A 98 16.69 15.23 8.58
N THR A 99 16.75 16.49 9.00
CA THR A 99 16.55 16.89 10.41
C THR A 99 15.22 16.37 10.96
N LEU A 100 14.13 16.43 10.16
CA LEU A 100 12.82 15.96 10.59
C LEU A 100 12.80 14.44 10.73
N VAL A 101 13.35 13.71 9.76
CA VAL A 101 13.45 12.25 9.79
C VAL A 101 14.31 11.78 10.98
N GLN A 102 15.48 12.41 11.18
CA GLN A 102 16.38 12.05 12.30
C GLN A 102 15.77 12.31 13.68
N ARG A 103 15.02 13.39 13.85
CA ARG A 103 14.30 13.65 15.11
C ARG A 103 13.24 12.60 15.43
N ASN A 104 12.72 11.92 14.41
CA ASN A 104 11.70 10.88 14.53
C ASN A 104 12.27 9.48 14.17
N ILE A 105 13.57 9.28 14.33
CA ILE A 105 14.23 8.03 13.99
C ILE A 105 13.82 6.88 14.91
N GLY A 106 13.41 7.18 16.13
CA GLY A 106 12.91 6.19 17.10
C GLY A 106 11.64 5.47 16.63
N ASP A 107 10.85 6.13 15.78
CA ASP A 107 9.59 5.57 15.23
C ASP A 107 9.82 4.75 13.96
N ARG A 108 11.06 4.52 13.53
CA ARG A 108 11.37 3.74 12.33
C ARG A 108 10.85 2.31 12.45
N LEU A 109 10.29 1.79 11.37
CA LEU A 109 9.76 0.43 11.33
C LEU A 109 10.80 -0.62 10.97
N LEU A 110 11.91 -0.18 10.37
CA LEU A 110 13.01 -1.03 9.95
C LEU A 110 14.11 -1.02 11.02
N ARG A 111 14.61 -2.18 11.41
CA ARG A 111 15.68 -2.31 12.41
C ARG A 111 16.82 -3.16 11.87
N ASP A 112 18.04 -2.82 12.29
CA ASP A 112 19.20 -3.62 11.98
C ASP A 112 19.04 -5.01 12.62
N GLY A 113 19.34 -6.08 11.88
CA GLY A 113 19.13 -7.47 12.30
C GLY A 113 17.77 -8.07 11.96
N ASP A 114 16.73 -7.27 11.69
CA ASP A 114 15.44 -7.80 11.25
C ASP A 114 15.54 -8.45 9.85
N ASN A 115 14.66 -9.39 9.56
CA ASN A 115 14.56 -9.99 8.23
C ASN A 115 14.14 -8.93 7.19
N PHE A 116 14.75 -8.99 6.01
CA PHE A 116 14.33 -8.17 4.89
C PHE A 116 12.86 -8.45 4.54
N ASN A 117 12.06 -7.38 4.41
CA ASN A 117 10.65 -7.49 4.12
C ASN A 117 10.15 -6.27 3.33
N VAL A 118 9.68 -6.50 2.11
CA VAL A 118 9.18 -5.44 1.23
C VAL A 118 7.93 -4.76 1.80
N VAL A 119 7.08 -5.49 2.53
CA VAL A 119 5.89 -4.90 3.17
C VAL A 119 6.30 -3.88 4.24
N GLN A 120 7.35 -4.18 5.02
CA GLN A 120 7.90 -3.23 5.99
C GLN A 120 8.58 -2.03 5.31
N LEU A 121 9.25 -2.23 4.18
CA LEU A 121 9.79 -1.12 3.38
C LEU A 121 8.68 -0.17 2.91
N GLU A 122 7.57 -0.72 2.43
CA GLU A 122 6.43 0.11 2.02
C GLU A 122 5.78 0.83 3.21
N ALA A 123 5.63 0.17 4.35
CA ALA A 123 5.13 0.78 5.58
C ALA A 123 6.05 1.93 6.06
N GLU A 124 7.38 1.76 6.01
CA GLU A 124 8.34 2.82 6.34
C GLU A 124 8.26 4.00 5.38
N ARG A 125 8.07 3.73 4.08
CA ARG A 125 7.84 4.76 3.05
C ARG A 125 6.59 5.59 3.37
N GLN A 126 5.50 4.93 3.76
CA GLN A 126 4.26 5.58 4.18
C GLN A 126 4.46 6.40 5.46
N ARG A 127 5.19 5.86 6.46
CA ARG A 127 5.51 6.57 7.70
C ARG A 127 6.25 7.87 7.43
N ILE A 128 7.34 7.81 6.62
CA ILE A 128 8.13 9.00 6.26
C ILE A 128 7.26 10.01 5.50
N SER A 129 6.46 9.55 4.55
CA SER A 129 5.56 10.43 3.80
C SER A 129 4.55 11.12 4.70
N SER A 130 3.92 10.39 5.62
CA SER A 130 2.97 10.94 6.60
C SER A 130 3.64 11.93 7.55
N LEU A 131 4.85 11.61 8.04
CA LEU A 131 5.65 12.53 8.84
C LEU A 131 5.89 13.86 8.11
N LEU A 132 6.32 13.80 6.85
CA LEU A 132 6.58 14.99 6.05
C LEU A 132 5.29 15.76 5.76
N ARG A 133 4.22 15.10 5.36
CA ARG A 133 2.92 15.75 5.09
C ARG A 133 2.30 16.41 6.32
N ASN A 134 2.54 15.87 7.50
CA ASN A 134 2.12 16.50 8.77
C ASN A 134 3.00 17.68 9.19
N ASN A 135 4.12 17.89 8.49
CA ASN A 135 5.06 18.99 8.73
C ASN A 135 5.21 19.92 7.52
N GLY A 136 4.14 20.13 6.77
CA GLY A 136 4.06 21.12 5.72
C GLY A 136 4.34 20.62 4.30
N TYR A 137 4.84 19.44 4.08
CA TYR A 137 5.22 18.97 2.75
C TYR A 137 4.00 18.43 1.97
N TYR A 138 3.08 19.31 1.62
CA TYR A 138 1.78 19.01 1.01
C TYR A 138 1.87 18.09 -0.23
N TYR A 139 2.82 18.35 -1.12
CA TYR A 139 2.99 17.58 -2.37
C TYR A 139 3.84 16.33 -2.20
N PHE A 140 4.35 16.04 -0.99
CA PHE A 140 5.18 14.86 -0.80
C PHE A 140 4.32 13.59 -0.88
N ARG A 141 4.88 12.55 -1.54
CA ARG A 141 4.23 11.25 -1.74
C ARG A 141 5.19 10.11 -1.41
N PRO A 142 4.69 8.95 -0.98
CA PRO A 142 5.52 7.78 -0.66
C PRO A 142 6.45 7.37 -1.80
N GLU A 143 5.98 7.46 -3.05
CA GLU A 143 6.73 7.07 -4.25
C GLU A 143 7.99 7.90 -4.50
N PHE A 144 8.14 9.03 -3.80
CA PHE A 144 9.34 9.89 -3.88
C PHE A 144 10.50 9.37 -3.03
N ILE A 145 10.27 8.36 -2.20
CA ILE A 145 11.30 7.66 -1.45
C ILE A 145 11.84 6.50 -2.30
N SER A 146 13.15 6.41 -2.35
CA SER A 146 13.89 5.36 -3.05
C SER A 146 14.69 4.53 -2.07
N TYR A 147 14.70 3.24 -2.28
CA TYR A 147 15.52 2.27 -1.57
C TYR A 147 16.62 1.74 -2.48
N GLN A 148 17.83 1.65 -1.95
CA GLN A 148 18.96 0.97 -2.56
C GLN A 148 19.42 -0.10 -1.59
N ALA A 149 19.34 -1.35 -1.99
CA ALA A 149 19.75 -2.51 -1.21
C ALA A 149 21.04 -3.08 -1.80
N ASP A 150 22.07 -3.19 -0.99
CA ASP A 150 23.34 -3.86 -1.33
C ASP A 150 23.36 -5.22 -0.60
N THR A 151 23.44 -6.29 -1.38
CA THR A 151 23.46 -7.67 -0.89
C THR A 151 24.80 -8.37 -1.22
N ILE A 152 25.77 -7.63 -1.77
CA ILE A 152 27.03 -8.18 -2.27
C ILE A 152 28.11 -8.16 -1.19
N MET A 153 28.18 -7.08 -0.42
CA MET A 153 29.23 -6.85 0.56
C MET A 153 29.27 -7.93 1.65
N ASN A 154 28.09 -8.28 2.21
CA ASN A 154 27.97 -9.27 3.27
C ASN A 154 26.96 -10.34 2.86
N PRO A 155 27.41 -11.58 2.57
CA PRO A 155 26.50 -12.69 2.23
C PRO A 155 25.41 -12.91 3.29
N GLY A 156 24.16 -13.03 2.85
CA GLY A 156 23.02 -13.22 3.75
C GLY A 156 22.52 -11.93 4.45
N LYS A 157 23.13 -10.77 4.13
CA LYS A 157 22.78 -9.49 4.72
C LYS A 157 22.45 -8.43 3.66
N VAL A 158 21.72 -7.39 4.08
CA VAL A 158 21.29 -6.27 3.23
C VAL A 158 21.71 -4.96 3.87
N ALA A 159 22.60 -4.22 3.24
CA ALA A 159 22.85 -2.82 3.57
C ALA A 159 21.84 -1.94 2.82
N LEU A 160 20.94 -1.30 3.56
CA LEU A 160 19.83 -0.52 2.99
C LEU A 160 20.12 0.98 3.07
N ARG A 161 20.02 1.66 1.93
CA ARG A 161 20.08 3.13 1.84
C ARG A 161 18.71 3.68 1.46
N ILE A 162 18.19 4.59 2.28
CA ILE A 162 16.91 5.27 2.11
C ILE A 162 17.18 6.70 1.66
N SER A 163 16.64 7.09 0.51
CA SER A 163 16.86 8.43 -0.05
C SER A 163 15.60 8.98 -0.71
N THR A 164 15.58 10.27 -1.03
CA THR A 164 14.60 10.81 -1.96
C THR A 164 15.04 10.55 -3.41
N LYS A 165 14.10 10.31 -4.30
CA LYS A 165 14.39 10.18 -5.74
C LYS A 165 15.09 11.44 -6.26
N PRO A 166 16.05 11.31 -7.19
CA PRO A 166 16.67 12.47 -7.83
C PRO A 166 15.66 13.23 -8.71
N GLY A 167 15.91 14.52 -8.93
CA GLY A 167 15.12 15.33 -9.86
C GLY A 167 13.74 15.78 -9.34
N LEU A 168 13.43 15.59 -8.06
CA LEU A 168 12.16 16.06 -7.50
C LEU A 168 12.05 17.59 -7.57
N PRO A 169 10.86 18.14 -7.96
CA PRO A 169 10.61 19.58 -8.01
C PRO A 169 10.82 20.23 -6.62
N ARG A 170 11.25 21.50 -6.63
CA ARG A 170 11.42 22.27 -5.39
C ARG A 170 10.11 22.40 -4.60
N THR A 171 8.96 22.41 -5.28
CA THR A 171 7.62 22.46 -4.68
C THR A 171 7.32 21.27 -3.79
N VAL A 172 7.82 20.08 -4.13
CA VAL A 172 7.69 18.84 -3.32
C VAL A 172 8.59 18.90 -2.07
N LEU A 173 9.75 19.53 -2.20
CA LEU A 173 10.83 19.52 -1.20
C LEU A 173 10.82 20.76 -0.28
N ARG A 174 9.75 21.56 -0.28
CA ARG A 174 9.55 22.70 0.61
C ARG A 174 8.26 22.56 1.42
N PRO A 175 8.22 23.07 2.64
CA PRO A 175 6.99 23.12 3.41
C PRO A 175 6.06 24.21 2.87
N TRP A 176 4.75 23.98 2.99
CA TRP A 176 3.66 24.86 2.61
C TRP A 176 2.88 25.27 3.86
N LYS A 177 2.32 26.47 3.81
CA LYS A 177 1.43 27.02 4.82
C LYS A 177 0.02 27.15 4.26
N ILE A 178 -0.95 27.12 5.15
CA ILE A 178 -2.35 27.42 4.82
C ILE A 178 -2.46 28.89 4.46
N GLY A 179 -3.06 29.17 3.30
CA GLY A 179 -3.43 30.52 2.88
C GLY A 179 -4.78 30.94 3.43
N ASP A 180 -5.48 31.79 2.67
CA ASP A 180 -6.82 32.21 2.99
C ASP A 180 -7.81 31.06 2.98
N ILE A 181 -8.75 31.05 3.92
CA ILE A 181 -9.76 30.01 4.05
C ILE A 181 -11.08 30.52 3.49
N SER A 182 -11.57 29.83 2.46
CA SER A 182 -12.87 30.08 1.87
C SER A 182 -13.75 28.84 2.02
N VAL A 183 -14.93 29.02 2.61
CA VAL A 183 -15.94 27.95 2.80
C VAL A 183 -17.11 28.23 1.87
N PHE A 184 -17.40 27.33 0.96
CA PHE A 184 -18.51 27.43 0.04
C PHE A 184 -19.65 26.55 0.50
N LEU A 185 -20.80 27.16 0.80
CA LEU A 185 -22.05 26.50 1.14
C LEU A 185 -22.96 26.57 -0.08
N ASN A 186 -22.98 25.52 -0.89
CA ASN A 186 -23.81 25.47 -2.08
C ASN A 186 -25.30 25.47 -1.70
N GLY A 187 -26.13 26.19 -2.47
CA GLY A 187 -27.58 26.13 -2.40
C GLY A 187 -28.12 24.75 -2.77
N TYR A 188 -29.43 24.60 -2.62
CA TYR A 188 -30.13 23.31 -2.88
C TYR A 188 -29.97 22.82 -4.33
N ASN A 189 -29.72 23.74 -5.28
CA ASN A 189 -29.62 23.48 -6.73
C ASN A 189 -28.16 23.52 -7.24
N ASN A 190 -27.16 23.49 -6.36
CA ASN A 190 -25.75 23.69 -6.73
C ASN A 190 -25.45 25.04 -7.44
N GLU A 191 -26.30 26.04 -7.26
CA GLU A 191 -26.06 27.37 -7.79
C GLU A 191 -24.87 28.03 -7.09
N PRO A 192 -24.08 28.87 -7.81
CA PRO A 192 -22.97 29.57 -7.20
C PRO A 192 -23.46 30.49 -6.10
N PRO A 193 -22.74 30.62 -4.98
CA PRO A 193 -23.14 31.48 -3.87
C PRO A 193 -23.13 32.94 -4.30
N THR A 194 -24.20 33.68 -3.95
CA THR A 194 -24.40 35.13 -4.25
C THR A 194 -23.92 36.03 -3.13
N ASP A 195 -23.90 35.50 -1.91
CA ASP A 195 -23.60 36.25 -0.69
C ASP A 195 -22.31 35.75 -0.04
N SER A 196 -21.69 36.62 0.75
CA SER A 196 -20.52 36.26 1.53
C SER A 196 -20.49 36.96 2.90
N ILE A 197 -19.92 36.27 3.89
CA ILE A 197 -19.66 36.85 5.21
C ILE A 197 -18.27 36.49 5.67
N ARG A 198 -17.56 37.44 6.22
CA ARG A 198 -16.29 37.20 6.89
C ARG A 198 -16.52 36.90 8.36
N TYR A 199 -15.99 35.79 8.82
CA TYR A 199 -15.99 35.42 10.23
C TYR A 199 -14.56 35.05 10.67
N LYS A 200 -13.97 35.91 11.51
CA LYS A 200 -12.57 35.83 11.93
C LYS A 200 -11.64 35.82 10.69
N ASP A 201 -10.90 34.73 10.50
CA ASP A 201 -9.90 34.51 9.47
C ASP A 201 -10.38 33.62 8.31
N MET A 202 -11.71 33.41 8.19
CA MET A 202 -12.32 32.70 7.07
C MET A 202 -13.42 33.53 6.39
N THR A 203 -13.64 33.31 5.10
CA THR A 203 -14.75 33.84 4.33
C THR A 203 -15.71 32.73 3.99
N ILE A 204 -17.00 32.92 4.29
CA ILE A 204 -18.08 31.96 4.01
C ILE A 204 -18.89 32.53 2.85
N PHE A 205 -18.99 31.78 1.77
CA PHE A 205 -19.84 32.05 0.63
C PHE A 205 -21.09 31.20 0.70
N TYR A 206 -22.27 31.81 0.54
CA TYR A 206 -23.56 31.13 0.68
C TYR A 206 -24.60 31.76 -0.24
N GLU A 207 -25.73 31.12 -0.37
CA GLU A 207 -26.90 31.62 -1.13
C GLU A 207 -28.06 31.91 -0.20
N GLY A 208 -28.63 33.12 -0.29
CA GLY A 208 -29.81 33.56 0.46
C GLY A 208 -29.57 33.59 1.97
N LYS A 209 -30.19 32.72 2.76
CA LYS A 209 -30.08 32.71 4.22
C LYS A 209 -29.03 31.72 4.71
N LEU A 210 -28.07 32.24 5.47
CA LEU A 210 -27.05 31.38 6.12
C LEU A 210 -27.71 30.45 7.16
N ARG A 211 -27.74 29.14 6.88
CA ARG A 211 -28.39 28.10 7.71
C ARG A 211 -27.50 27.55 8.82
N ILE A 212 -26.20 27.73 8.70
CA ILE A 212 -25.20 27.21 9.64
C ILE A 212 -24.54 28.41 10.33
N ARG A 213 -24.42 28.37 11.65
CA ARG A 213 -23.73 29.43 12.39
C ARG A 213 -22.24 29.42 12.03
N PRO A 214 -21.64 30.59 11.67
CA PRO A 214 -20.21 30.69 11.31
C PRO A 214 -19.27 30.10 12.34
N LYS A 215 -19.60 30.22 13.65
CA LYS A 215 -18.84 29.63 14.73
C LYS A 215 -18.70 28.11 14.59
N VAL A 216 -19.77 27.38 14.18
CA VAL A 216 -19.74 25.92 14.03
C VAL A 216 -18.77 25.50 12.94
N LEU A 217 -18.77 26.21 11.81
CA LEU A 217 -17.80 25.96 10.71
C LEU A 217 -16.39 26.24 11.18
N TYR A 218 -16.19 27.35 11.87
CA TYR A 218 -14.88 27.76 12.39
C TYR A 218 -14.30 26.73 13.39
N ASP A 219 -15.13 26.24 14.30
CA ASP A 219 -14.71 25.27 15.34
C ASP A 219 -14.41 23.86 14.76
N ARG A 220 -14.99 23.55 13.60
CA ARG A 220 -14.71 22.31 12.86
C ARG A 220 -13.34 22.34 12.17
N LEU A 221 -12.93 23.47 11.62
CA LEU A 221 -11.62 23.63 10.99
C LEU A 221 -10.51 23.43 12.02
N LYS A 222 -9.61 22.50 11.76
CA LYS A 222 -8.47 22.15 12.62
C LYS A 222 -7.17 22.90 12.26
N PHE A 223 -7.22 23.79 11.28
CA PHE A 223 -6.09 24.60 10.81
C PHE A 223 -6.51 26.06 10.65
N ARG A 224 -5.53 26.96 10.61
CA ARG A 224 -5.73 28.40 10.46
C ARG A 224 -4.79 28.96 9.37
N PRO A 225 -5.11 30.13 8.78
CA PRO A 225 -4.19 30.82 7.90
C PRO A 225 -2.83 31.02 8.57
N GLY A 226 -1.75 30.69 7.84
CA GLY A 226 -0.37 30.78 8.34
C GLY A 226 0.15 29.50 9.00
N ASP A 227 -0.71 28.56 9.39
CA ASP A 227 -0.29 27.26 9.92
C ASP A 227 0.46 26.46 8.85
N LEU A 228 1.40 25.63 9.28
CA LEU A 228 1.97 24.62 8.39
C LEU A 228 0.88 23.61 8.00
N TYR A 229 0.85 23.23 6.73
CA TYR A 229 -0.04 22.17 6.29
C TYR A 229 0.20 20.88 7.12
N SER A 230 -0.88 20.24 7.52
CA SER A 230 -0.87 18.94 8.16
C SER A 230 -1.99 18.07 7.61
N GLN A 231 -1.62 16.91 7.04
CA GLN A 231 -2.58 15.94 6.53
C GLN A 231 -3.56 15.51 7.63
N GLN A 232 -3.06 15.24 8.83
CA GLN A 232 -3.88 14.82 9.94
C GLN A 232 -4.91 15.87 10.36
N GLN A 233 -4.55 17.16 10.32
CA GLN A 233 -5.48 18.24 10.61
C GLN A 233 -6.53 18.38 9.51
N GLN A 234 -6.14 18.22 8.26
CA GLN A 234 -7.06 18.22 7.13
C GLN A 234 -8.08 17.08 7.23
N GLU A 235 -7.64 15.87 7.56
CA GLU A 235 -8.53 14.69 7.70
C GLU A 235 -9.50 14.79 8.89
N LYS A 236 -9.16 15.59 9.91
CA LYS A 236 -10.01 15.84 11.08
C LYS A 236 -11.00 16.99 10.89
N THR A 237 -10.93 17.69 9.76
CA THR A 237 -11.80 18.81 9.39
C THR A 237 -12.97 18.35 8.56
#